data_c9bfee87336856f6c7efcc73adeb7cdd
#
_entry.id   c9bfee87336856f6c7efcc73adeb7cdd
#
_cell.length_a   1.000
_cell.length_b   1.000
_cell.length_c   1.000
_cell.angle_alpha   90.00
_cell.angle_beta   90.00
_cell.angle_gamma   90.00
#
_symmetry.space_group_name_H-M   'P 1'
#
loop_
_entity.id
_entity.type
_entity.pdbx_description
1 polymer ?
#
loop_
_entity_poly.entity_id
_entity_poly.type
_entity_poly.pdbx_seq_one_letter_code
_entity_poly.pdbx_strand_id
1 'polypeptide(L)'
;MDFEPWWLIFLPLLFALGWIAARVDFRQMLSETRSLPNSYFKGLNFLLNEEPDRAIDAFIEVAKLDPETSELHFALGSLFRRRGEMERAIRVHQSLLSRADLPQADRESAQHELAQDFLKAGMLDRAEQAFEQVLDTRFAVPAVRALIRIYESEHDWPRAIEAVKRLRALIDEPVPQLVHYQCERAVSAMAGKSPDLTAASEALDAADHAAAALRGQARGQASEARIAMLRAQLSRLDNKPERERAYLASVLTIAPEYASLIAGDLLECYRRVGQQAEGLEVLRAHYLRYPSLDMFNVVFRELRAQQGYKPAWAFAREALRAHPSLLGLDRLLEAELAAYEDQNPIVDAADGANRVAQANTAAADIASGADLSLLRSLIHKHTQRLDRYACRVCGFEARHFYWQCPGCNSWETYEPRRLEEMK
;
A
#
# COMPACT_ATOMS: atom_id res chain seq x y z
N MET A 1 72.82 -14.67 -65.77
CA MET A 1 72.60 -14.05 -64.44
C MET A 1 72.87 -15.13 -63.40
N ASP A 2 74.03 -15.09 -62.86
CA ASP A 2 74.43 -16.08 -61.88
C ASP A 2 73.75 -15.80 -60.53
N PHE A 3 72.98 -16.73 -60.13
CA PHE A 3 72.25 -16.64 -58.84
C PHE A 3 73.27 -16.94 -57.75
N GLU A 4 73.75 -15.89 -57.07
CA GLU A 4 74.70 -16.09 -55.96
C GLU A 4 74.04 -16.64 -54.73
N PRO A 5 74.39 -17.79 -54.17
CA PRO A 5 73.66 -18.53 -53.13
C PRO A 5 73.55 -17.80 -51.79
N TRP A 6 74.25 -16.70 -51.60
CA TRP A 6 74.21 -15.92 -50.37
C TRP A 6 72.89 -15.18 -50.18
N TRP A 7 72.06 -14.93 -51.26
CA TRP A 7 70.75 -14.37 -51.19
C TRP A 7 69.74 -15.28 -50.47
N LEU A 8 70.01 -16.59 -50.40
CA LEU A 8 69.13 -17.55 -49.67
C LEU A 8 69.17 -17.34 -48.16
N ILE A 9 70.13 -16.63 -47.61
CA ILE A 9 70.29 -16.29 -46.22
C ILE A 9 69.18 -15.24 -45.81
N PHE A 10 68.79 -14.37 -46.73
CA PHE A 10 67.80 -13.35 -46.47
C PHE A 10 66.37 -13.92 -46.42
N LEU A 11 66.08 -15.05 -47.03
CA LEU A 11 64.78 -15.70 -47.01
C LEU A 11 64.32 -16.10 -45.58
N PRO A 12 65.13 -16.85 -44.80
CA PRO A 12 64.73 -17.15 -43.42
C PRO A 12 64.72 -15.93 -42.50
N LEU A 13 65.56 -14.92 -42.80
CA LEU A 13 65.60 -13.68 -42.03
C LEU A 13 64.32 -12.82 -42.25
N LEU A 14 63.93 -12.68 -43.51
CA LEU A 14 62.64 -12.00 -43.87
C LEU A 14 61.43 -12.76 -43.32
N PHE A 15 61.44 -14.10 -43.37
CA PHE A 15 60.42 -14.92 -42.82
C PHE A 15 60.37 -14.78 -41.28
N ALA A 16 61.51 -14.77 -40.61
CA ALA A 16 61.54 -14.58 -39.15
C ALA A 16 61.09 -13.17 -38.74
N LEU A 17 61.47 -12.12 -39.47
CA LEU A 17 60.97 -10.76 -39.23
C LEU A 17 59.48 -10.63 -39.50
N GLY A 18 58.97 -11.21 -40.59
CA GLY A 18 57.55 -11.24 -40.90
C GLY A 18 56.74 -12.01 -39.85
N TRP A 19 57.29 -13.14 -39.37
CA TRP A 19 56.64 -13.93 -38.31
C TRP A 19 56.64 -13.21 -36.95
N ILE A 20 57.72 -12.50 -36.60
CA ILE A 20 57.79 -11.67 -35.39
C ILE A 20 56.83 -10.49 -35.50
N ALA A 21 56.78 -9.78 -36.64
CA ALA A 21 55.88 -8.68 -36.87
C ALA A 21 54.39 -9.15 -36.77
N ALA A 22 54.04 -10.24 -37.45
CA ALA A 22 52.70 -10.82 -37.37
C ALA A 22 52.33 -11.27 -35.94
N ARG A 23 53.30 -11.80 -35.19
CA ARG A 23 53.06 -12.23 -33.79
C ARG A 23 52.95 -11.07 -32.81
N VAL A 24 53.65 -9.98 -33.07
CA VAL A 24 53.53 -8.72 -32.27
C VAL A 24 52.19 -8.06 -32.57
N ASP A 25 51.82 -7.93 -33.85
CA ASP A 25 50.56 -7.32 -34.30
C ASP A 25 49.35 -8.13 -33.78
N PHE A 26 49.42 -9.47 -33.88
CA PHE A 26 48.37 -10.36 -33.37
C PHE A 26 48.25 -10.32 -31.83
N ARG A 27 49.36 -10.19 -31.11
CA ARG A 27 49.37 -10.00 -29.64
C ARG A 27 48.82 -8.63 -29.24
N GLN A 28 49.13 -7.59 -29.99
CA GLN A 28 48.66 -6.25 -29.76
C GLN A 28 47.14 -6.15 -30.03
N MET A 29 46.70 -6.74 -31.12
CA MET A 29 45.30 -6.86 -31.48
C MET A 29 44.50 -7.67 -30.43
N LEU A 30 45.05 -8.78 -29.90
CA LEU A 30 44.44 -9.56 -28.82
C LEU A 30 44.46 -8.86 -27.46
N SER A 31 45.45 -7.97 -27.21
CA SER A 31 45.49 -7.20 -25.98
C SER A 31 44.57 -5.99 -26.00
N GLU A 32 44.39 -5.36 -27.14
CA GLU A 32 43.46 -4.25 -27.31
C GLU A 32 41.99 -4.72 -27.25
N THR A 33 41.66 -5.91 -27.78
CA THR A 33 40.29 -6.48 -27.71
C THR A 33 39.91 -7.07 -26.34
N ARG A 34 40.83 -7.21 -25.40
CA ARG A 34 40.58 -7.83 -24.08
C ARG A 34 40.78 -6.94 -22.86
N SER A 35 41.35 -5.78 -22.98
CA SER A 35 41.58 -4.89 -21.83
C SER A 35 40.42 -3.90 -21.72
N LEU A 36 39.42 -4.23 -20.90
CA LEU A 36 38.50 -3.22 -20.40
C LEU A 36 39.35 -2.06 -19.81
N PRO A 37 39.06 -0.79 -20.17
CA PRO A 37 39.80 0.35 -19.68
C PRO A 37 39.90 0.34 -18.15
N ASN A 38 41.07 0.72 -17.61
CA ASN A 38 41.25 0.83 -16.16
C ASN A 38 40.17 1.69 -15.48
N SER A 39 39.61 2.64 -16.20
CA SER A 39 38.50 3.47 -15.75
C SER A 39 37.21 2.67 -15.50
N TYR A 40 36.99 1.53 -16.19
CA TYR A 40 35.86 0.64 -15.91
C TYR A 40 35.99 -0.01 -14.53
N PHE A 41 37.14 -0.56 -14.21
CA PHE A 41 37.40 -1.15 -12.88
C PHE A 41 37.40 -0.11 -11.77
N LYS A 42 37.84 1.13 -12.05
CA LYS A 42 37.68 2.25 -11.11
C LYS A 42 36.21 2.58 -10.88
N GLY A 43 35.39 2.62 -11.93
CA GLY A 43 33.95 2.84 -11.83
C GLY A 43 33.27 1.77 -10.97
N LEU A 44 33.58 0.49 -11.16
CA LEU A 44 33.08 -0.61 -10.32
C LEU A 44 33.52 -0.47 -8.85
N ASN A 45 34.80 -0.12 -8.60
CA ASN A 45 35.29 0.10 -7.23
C ASN A 45 34.55 1.26 -6.54
N PHE A 46 34.30 2.36 -7.23
CA PHE A 46 33.51 3.46 -6.70
C PHE A 46 32.06 3.04 -6.41
N LEU A 47 31.48 2.18 -7.25
CA LEU A 47 30.14 1.63 -7.03
C LEU A 47 30.09 0.75 -5.77
N LEU A 48 31.10 -0.10 -5.56
CA LEU A 48 31.21 -0.96 -4.39
C LEU A 48 31.46 -0.16 -3.10
N ASN A 49 32.11 0.98 -3.21
CA ASN A 49 32.40 1.90 -2.09
C ASN A 49 31.23 2.89 -1.84
N GLU A 50 30.08 2.72 -2.50
CA GLU A 50 28.91 3.61 -2.38
C GLU A 50 29.23 5.09 -2.77
N GLU A 51 30.16 5.30 -3.71
CA GLU A 51 30.52 6.59 -4.27
C GLU A 51 29.92 6.78 -5.69
N PRO A 52 28.59 6.98 -5.84
CA PRO A 52 27.92 6.95 -7.15
C PRO A 52 28.38 8.06 -8.10
N ASP A 53 28.77 9.23 -7.58
CA ASP A 53 29.20 10.37 -8.38
C ASP A 53 30.50 10.07 -9.13
N ARG A 54 31.46 9.54 -8.40
CA ARG A 54 32.74 9.14 -8.98
C ARG A 54 32.63 7.95 -9.93
N ALA A 55 31.69 7.04 -9.64
CA ALA A 55 31.39 5.92 -10.52
C ALA A 55 30.80 6.43 -11.86
N ILE A 56 29.89 7.40 -11.82
CA ILE A 56 29.30 8.02 -13.03
C ILE A 56 30.38 8.69 -13.86
N ASP A 57 31.26 9.50 -13.26
CA ASP A 57 32.33 10.20 -13.98
C ASP A 57 33.30 9.21 -14.66
N ALA A 58 33.67 8.14 -13.93
CA ALA A 58 34.51 7.08 -14.48
C ALA A 58 33.82 6.34 -15.64
N PHE A 59 32.55 6.01 -15.52
CA PHE A 59 31.82 5.33 -16.60
C PHE A 59 31.54 6.23 -17.80
N ILE A 60 31.32 7.54 -17.61
CA ILE A 60 31.20 8.50 -18.73
C ILE A 60 32.53 8.57 -19.50
N GLU A 61 33.67 8.52 -18.82
CA GLU A 61 34.98 8.49 -19.47
C GLU A 61 35.15 7.23 -20.33
N VAL A 62 34.76 6.07 -19.81
CA VAL A 62 34.78 4.81 -20.56
C VAL A 62 33.82 4.84 -21.75
N ALA A 63 32.60 5.36 -21.58
CA ALA A 63 31.63 5.45 -22.65
C ALA A 63 32.07 6.34 -23.81
N LYS A 64 32.95 7.30 -23.57
CA LYS A 64 33.56 8.10 -24.65
C LYS A 64 34.62 7.33 -25.43
N LEU A 65 35.29 6.38 -24.77
CA LEU A 65 36.35 5.56 -25.36
C LEU A 65 35.78 4.35 -26.11
N ASP A 66 34.76 3.74 -25.56
CA ASP A 66 34.09 2.56 -26.11
C ASP A 66 32.54 2.75 -26.07
N PRO A 67 31.97 3.44 -27.04
CA PRO A 67 30.53 3.66 -27.11
C PRO A 67 29.72 2.40 -27.50
N GLU A 68 30.40 1.30 -27.90
CA GLU A 68 29.73 0.08 -28.35
C GLU A 68 29.32 -0.85 -27.20
N THR A 69 29.95 -0.72 -26.04
CA THR A 69 29.68 -1.58 -24.87
C THR A 69 28.30 -1.30 -24.26
N SER A 70 27.32 -2.19 -24.49
CA SER A 70 25.95 -2.07 -23.99
C SER A 70 25.87 -2.10 -22.45
N GLU A 71 26.69 -2.92 -21.79
CA GLU A 71 26.74 -3.07 -20.33
C GLU A 71 27.06 -1.76 -19.61
N LEU A 72 27.90 -0.93 -20.23
CA LEU A 72 28.26 0.37 -19.67
C LEU A 72 27.06 1.33 -19.69
N HIS A 73 26.28 1.32 -20.77
CA HIS A 73 25.06 2.13 -20.86
C HIS A 73 24.01 1.68 -19.84
N PHE A 74 23.84 0.37 -19.60
CA PHE A 74 22.99 -0.15 -18.54
C PHE A 74 23.45 0.31 -17.15
N ALA A 75 24.75 0.23 -16.88
CA ALA A 75 25.30 0.69 -15.62
C ALA A 75 25.08 2.19 -15.39
N LEU A 76 25.36 3.02 -16.40
CA LEU A 76 25.11 4.47 -16.34
C LEU A 76 23.63 4.82 -16.17
N GLY A 77 22.75 4.22 -16.96
CA GLY A 77 21.31 4.44 -16.84
C GLY A 77 20.79 4.09 -15.45
N SER A 78 21.21 2.93 -14.93
CA SER A 78 20.87 2.48 -13.58
C SER A 78 21.37 3.44 -12.49
N LEU A 79 22.58 3.97 -12.62
CA LEU A 79 23.16 4.95 -11.69
C LEU A 79 22.39 6.28 -11.71
N PHE A 80 22.09 6.81 -12.91
CA PHE A 80 21.29 8.02 -13.05
C PHE A 80 19.91 7.86 -12.43
N ARG A 81 19.25 6.70 -12.63
CA ARG A 81 17.97 6.38 -12.01
C ARG A 81 18.05 6.36 -10.47
N ARG A 82 19.12 5.77 -9.88
CA ARG A 82 19.34 5.76 -8.43
C ARG A 82 19.56 7.16 -7.86
N ARG A 83 20.20 8.06 -8.61
CA ARG A 83 20.37 9.47 -8.22
C ARG A 83 19.13 10.34 -8.40
N GLY A 84 18.07 9.81 -9.03
CA GLY A 84 16.90 10.61 -9.36
C GLY A 84 17.04 11.44 -10.65
N GLU A 85 18.11 11.26 -11.43
CA GLU A 85 18.38 11.93 -12.70
C GLU A 85 17.67 11.23 -13.86
N MET A 86 16.33 11.17 -13.80
CA MET A 86 15.50 10.35 -14.70
C MET A 86 15.67 10.71 -16.17
N GLU A 87 15.78 12.02 -16.49
CA GLU A 87 15.97 12.46 -17.87
C GLU A 87 17.26 11.94 -18.50
N ARG A 88 18.32 11.83 -17.69
CA ARG A 88 19.61 11.30 -18.16
C ARG A 88 19.52 9.79 -18.34
N ALA A 89 18.89 9.06 -17.42
CA ALA A 89 18.65 7.63 -17.54
C ALA A 89 17.85 7.31 -18.81
N ILE A 90 16.73 7.99 -19.04
CA ILE A 90 15.89 7.85 -20.23
C ILE A 90 16.70 8.08 -21.51
N ARG A 91 17.49 9.16 -21.57
CA ARG A 91 18.31 9.46 -22.75
C ARG A 91 19.34 8.37 -23.04
N VAL A 92 19.98 7.82 -22.00
CA VAL A 92 20.96 6.74 -22.16
C VAL A 92 20.31 5.50 -22.76
N HIS A 93 19.18 5.03 -22.19
CA HIS A 93 18.51 3.83 -22.69
C HIS A 93 17.85 4.05 -24.06
N GLN A 94 17.34 5.25 -24.36
CA GLN A 94 16.83 5.60 -25.70
C GLN A 94 17.96 5.62 -26.74
N SER A 95 19.12 6.18 -26.40
CA SER A 95 20.29 6.16 -27.27
C SER A 95 20.74 4.74 -27.56
N LEU A 96 20.74 3.86 -26.55
CA LEU A 96 21.05 2.44 -26.75
C LEU A 96 20.05 1.76 -27.69
N LEU A 97 18.75 2.01 -27.53
CA LEU A 97 17.69 1.44 -28.39
C LEU A 97 17.73 1.95 -29.83
N SER A 98 18.30 3.15 -30.08
CA SER A 98 18.44 3.71 -31.44
C SER A 98 19.53 3.03 -32.27
N ARG A 99 20.38 2.21 -31.66
CA ARG A 99 21.45 1.48 -32.36
C ARG A 99 20.87 0.33 -33.20
N ALA A 100 21.27 0.27 -34.44
CA ALA A 100 20.83 -0.77 -35.37
C ALA A 100 21.50 -2.12 -35.11
N ASP A 101 22.73 -2.10 -34.60
CA ASP A 101 23.59 -3.27 -34.32
C ASP A 101 23.31 -3.93 -32.96
N LEU A 102 22.38 -3.38 -32.14
CA LEU A 102 22.12 -3.88 -30.80
C LEU A 102 21.52 -5.31 -30.85
N PRO A 103 22.14 -6.29 -30.17
CA PRO A 103 21.61 -7.65 -30.07
C PRO A 103 20.20 -7.68 -29.49
N GLN A 104 19.38 -8.63 -29.93
CA GLN A 104 17.98 -8.73 -29.48
C GLN A 104 17.84 -8.82 -27.97
N ALA A 105 18.68 -9.60 -27.30
CA ALA A 105 18.66 -9.72 -25.84
C ALA A 105 18.95 -8.39 -25.11
N ASP A 106 19.86 -7.58 -25.65
CA ASP A 106 20.18 -6.27 -25.09
C ASP A 106 19.09 -5.26 -25.41
N ARG A 107 18.46 -5.38 -26.59
CA ARG A 107 17.30 -4.56 -26.95
C ARG A 107 16.13 -4.76 -26.00
N GLU A 108 15.82 -6.03 -25.66
CA GLU A 108 14.79 -6.36 -24.65
C GLU A 108 15.15 -5.80 -23.28
N SER A 109 16.43 -5.91 -22.88
CA SER A 109 16.92 -5.34 -21.63
C SER A 109 16.78 -3.82 -21.61
N ALA A 110 17.18 -3.16 -22.69
CA ALA A 110 17.12 -1.69 -22.80
C ALA A 110 15.65 -1.18 -22.80
N GLN A 111 14.74 -1.92 -23.43
CA GLN A 111 13.30 -1.60 -23.37
C GLN A 111 12.76 -1.75 -21.95
N HIS A 112 13.13 -2.82 -21.25
CA HIS A 112 12.72 -3.02 -19.86
C HIS A 112 13.29 -1.93 -18.94
N GLU A 113 14.58 -1.58 -19.08
CA GLU A 113 15.20 -0.53 -18.29
C GLU A 113 14.60 0.86 -18.57
N LEU A 114 14.29 1.16 -19.83
CA LEU A 114 13.58 2.39 -20.22
C LEU A 114 12.18 2.45 -19.62
N ALA A 115 11.45 1.33 -19.59
CA ALA A 115 10.14 1.25 -18.93
C ALA A 115 10.24 1.53 -17.42
N GLN A 116 11.29 1.02 -16.77
CA GLN A 116 11.56 1.32 -15.35
C GLN A 116 11.91 2.81 -15.13
N ASP A 117 12.64 3.43 -16.06
CA ASP A 117 12.95 4.86 -15.97
C ASP A 117 11.68 5.70 -16.09
N PHE A 118 10.79 5.40 -17.05
CA PHE A 118 9.50 6.09 -17.17
C PHE A 118 8.65 5.92 -15.92
N LEU A 119 8.58 4.71 -15.36
CA LEU A 119 7.85 4.44 -14.13
C LEU A 119 8.39 5.28 -12.97
N LYS A 120 9.72 5.33 -12.80
CA LYS A 120 10.36 6.13 -11.75
C LYS A 120 10.22 7.63 -11.97
N ALA A 121 10.12 8.07 -13.23
CA ALA A 121 9.84 9.46 -13.59
C ALA A 121 8.37 9.86 -13.40
N GLY A 122 7.48 8.92 -13.06
CA GLY A 122 6.04 9.16 -12.94
C GLY A 122 5.32 9.32 -14.29
N MET A 123 5.97 8.95 -15.40
CA MET A 123 5.40 8.99 -16.74
C MET A 123 4.63 7.69 -17.03
N LEU A 124 3.48 7.51 -16.34
CA LEU A 124 2.77 6.23 -16.29
C LEU A 124 2.35 5.73 -17.68
N ASP A 125 1.79 6.57 -18.52
CA ASP A 125 1.38 6.19 -19.90
C ASP A 125 2.54 5.65 -20.75
N ARG A 126 3.72 6.29 -20.62
CA ARG A 126 4.92 5.86 -21.36
C ARG A 126 5.51 4.59 -20.76
N ALA A 127 5.45 4.45 -19.44
CA ALA A 127 5.88 3.25 -18.76
C ALA A 127 5.00 2.05 -19.15
N GLU A 128 3.68 2.23 -19.19
CA GLU A 128 2.72 1.21 -19.63
C GLU A 128 3.09 0.71 -21.03
N GLN A 129 3.16 1.61 -22.02
CA GLN A 129 3.51 1.27 -23.40
C GLN A 129 4.85 0.54 -23.52
N ALA A 130 5.85 0.96 -22.75
CA ALA A 130 7.17 0.34 -22.77
C ALA A 130 7.18 -1.04 -22.10
N PHE A 131 6.41 -1.26 -21.01
CA PHE A 131 6.27 -2.58 -20.41
C PHE A 131 5.47 -3.54 -21.28
N GLU A 132 4.45 -3.07 -21.99
CA GLU A 132 3.69 -3.90 -22.94
C GLU A 132 4.58 -4.51 -24.02
N GLN A 133 5.61 -3.79 -24.50
CA GLN A 133 6.53 -4.26 -25.52
C GLN A 133 7.43 -5.43 -25.05
N VAL A 134 7.58 -5.63 -23.76
CA VAL A 134 8.44 -6.70 -23.19
C VAL A 134 7.65 -7.85 -22.56
N LEU A 135 6.33 -7.89 -22.74
CA LEU A 135 5.45 -8.90 -22.12
C LEU A 135 5.67 -10.32 -22.66
N ASP A 136 6.23 -10.47 -23.86
CA ASP A 136 6.50 -11.76 -24.49
C ASP A 136 8.01 -12.12 -24.46
N THR A 137 8.77 -11.42 -23.58
CA THR A 137 10.20 -11.63 -23.39
C THR A 137 10.50 -12.26 -22.02
N ARG A 138 11.77 -12.47 -21.73
CA ARG A 138 12.23 -12.90 -20.38
C ARG A 138 11.82 -11.92 -19.26
N PHE A 139 11.41 -10.71 -19.60
CA PHE A 139 10.94 -9.69 -18.66
C PHE A 139 9.43 -9.71 -18.43
N ALA A 140 8.70 -10.70 -18.95
CA ALA A 140 7.24 -10.78 -18.82
C ALA A 140 6.76 -10.62 -17.36
N VAL A 141 7.31 -11.41 -16.42
CA VAL A 141 6.90 -11.36 -15.01
C VAL A 141 7.15 -10.00 -14.36
N PRO A 142 8.36 -9.41 -14.40
CA PRO A 142 8.60 -8.08 -13.83
C PRO A 142 7.79 -6.98 -14.53
N ALA A 143 7.55 -7.09 -15.85
CA ALA A 143 6.73 -6.13 -16.60
C ALA A 143 5.26 -6.18 -16.16
N VAL A 144 4.66 -7.36 -16.06
CA VAL A 144 3.27 -7.51 -15.60
C VAL A 144 3.12 -7.01 -14.15
N ARG A 145 4.10 -7.28 -13.27
CA ARG A 145 4.08 -6.74 -11.89
C ARG A 145 4.18 -5.20 -11.86
N ALA A 146 4.90 -4.60 -12.81
CA ALA A 146 4.96 -3.14 -12.94
C ALA A 146 3.64 -2.57 -13.47
N LEU A 147 3.03 -3.20 -14.48
CA LEU A 147 1.71 -2.82 -15.00
C LEU A 147 0.62 -2.89 -13.93
N ILE A 148 0.60 -3.93 -13.08
CA ILE A 148 -0.32 -4.02 -11.97
C ILE A 148 -0.19 -2.79 -11.07
N ARG A 149 1.03 -2.35 -10.73
CA ARG A 149 1.26 -1.16 -9.89
C ARG A 149 0.83 0.14 -10.57
N ILE A 150 0.99 0.24 -11.89
CA ILE A 150 0.50 1.39 -12.68
C ILE A 150 -1.03 1.44 -12.56
N TYR A 151 -1.72 0.36 -12.91
CA TYR A 151 -3.18 0.29 -12.87
C TYR A 151 -3.76 0.47 -11.46
N GLU A 152 -3.07 -0.02 -10.42
CA GLU A 152 -3.43 0.28 -9.03
C GLU A 152 -3.35 1.78 -8.71
N SER A 153 -2.30 2.47 -9.17
CA SER A 153 -2.13 3.90 -8.92
C SER A 153 -3.14 4.76 -9.68
N GLU A 154 -3.60 4.29 -10.84
CA GLU A 154 -4.64 4.91 -11.66
C GLU A 154 -6.06 4.52 -11.26
N HIS A 155 -6.22 3.57 -10.33
CA HIS A 155 -7.50 2.97 -9.92
C HIS A 155 -8.24 2.31 -11.10
N ASP A 156 -7.51 1.84 -12.11
CA ASP A 156 -8.06 1.08 -13.23
C ASP A 156 -8.14 -0.41 -12.88
N TRP A 157 -9.16 -0.74 -12.11
CA TRP A 157 -9.36 -2.09 -11.60
C TRP A 157 -9.59 -3.15 -12.69
N PRO A 158 -10.32 -2.86 -13.78
CA PRO A 158 -10.45 -3.80 -14.90
C PRO A 158 -9.10 -4.22 -15.50
N ARG A 159 -8.21 -3.25 -15.80
CA ARG A 159 -6.88 -3.54 -16.33
C ARG A 159 -5.98 -4.22 -15.29
N ALA A 160 -6.07 -3.81 -14.02
CA ALA A 160 -5.34 -4.47 -12.94
C ALA A 160 -5.72 -5.96 -12.81
N ILE A 161 -7.02 -6.29 -12.88
CA ILE A 161 -7.51 -7.67 -12.82
C ILE A 161 -6.99 -8.49 -14.00
N GLU A 162 -6.99 -7.94 -15.21
CA GLU A 162 -6.50 -8.64 -16.40
C GLU A 162 -4.98 -8.89 -16.31
N ALA A 163 -4.22 -7.91 -15.84
CA ALA A 163 -2.79 -8.06 -15.58
C ALA A 163 -2.50 -9.15 -14.52
N VAL A 164 -3.31 -9.23 -13.45
CA VAL A 164 -3.18 -10.30 -12.45
C VAL A 164 -3.49 -11.67 -13.04
N LYS A 165 -4.51 -11.80 -13.90
CA LYS A 165 -4.79 -13.06 -14.60
C LYS A 165 -3.60 -13.49 -15.45
N ARG A 166 -2.99 -12.54 -16.19
CA ARG A 166 -1.76 -12.78 -16.96
C ARG A 166 -0.60 -13.21 -16.07
N LEU A 167 -0.41 -12.56 -14.92
CA LEU A 167 0.62 -12.93 -13.96
C LEU A 167 0.43 -14.37 -13.46
N ARG A 168 -0.79 -14.75 -13.11
CA ARG A 168 -1.12 -16.13 -12.68
C ARG A 168 -0.92 -17.19 -13.76
N ALA A 169 -1.04 -16.82 -15.03
CA ALA A 169 -0.73 -17.71 -16.14
C ALA A 169 0.79 -17.92 -16.31
N LEU A 170 1.62 -16.94 -15.88
CA LEU A 170 3.08 -17.01 -15.95
C LEU A 170 3.71 -17.67 -14.72
N ILE A 171 3.08 -17.49 -13.55
CA ILE A 171 3.57 -18.01 -12.26
C ILE A 171 2.38 -18.63 -11.50
N ASP A 172 2.58 -19.81 -10.94
CA ASP A 172 1.55 -20.50 -10.14
C ASP A 172 1.60 -20.01 -8.67
N GLU A 173 1.45 -18.69 -8.47
CA GLU A 173 1.41 -18.10 -7.15
C GLU A 173 0.06 -17.41 -6.90
N PRO A 174 -0.52 -17.55 -5.70
CA PRO A 174 -1.74 -16.81 -5.35
C PRO A 174 -1.45 -15.31 -5.27
N VAL A 175 -2.32 -14.51 -5.88
CA VAL A 175 -2.25 -13.05 -5.84
C VAL A 175 -3.40 -12.52 -4.98
N PRO A 176 -3.17 -12.29 -3.67
CA PRO A 176 -4.21 -11.87 -2.73
C PRO A 176 -4.91 -10.57 -3.13
N GLN A 177 -4.20 -9.67 -3.81
CA GLN A 177 -4.70 -8.37 -4.26
C GLN A 177 -5.91 -8.48 -5.19
N LEU A 178 -6.07 -9.60 -5.90
CA LEU A 178 -7.20 -9.83 -6.81
C LEU A 178 -8.56 -9.69 -6.10
N VAL A 179 -8.66 -10.16 -4.85
CA VAL A 179 -9.87 -10.01 -4.03
C VAL A 179 -10.22 -8.53 -3.88
N HIS A 180 -9.22 -7.71 -3.55
CA HIS A 180 -9.41 -6.28 -3.33
C HIS A 180 -9.77 -5.53 -4.60
N TYR A 181 -9.20 -5.89 -5.75
CA TYR A 181 -9.59 -5.26 -7.04
C TYR A 181 -11.03 -5.55 -7.39
N GLN A 182 -11.52 -6.76 -7.14
CA GLN A 182 -12.93 -7.10 -7.31
C GLN A 182 -13.82 -6.35 -6.31
N CYS A 183 -13.37 -6.19 -5.06
CA CYS A 183 -14.04 -5.37 -4.06
C CYS A 183 -14.13 -3.89 -4.51
N GLU A 184 -13.05 -3.32 -5.06
CA GLU A 184 -13.06 -1.95 -5.59
C GLU A 184 -14.01 -1.78 -6.79
N ARG A 185 -14.09 -2.79 -7.68
CA ARG A 185 -15.09 -2.81 -8.75
C ARG A 185 -16.51 -2.78 -8.19
N ALA A 186 -16.77 -3.56 -7.14
CA ALA A 186 -18.08 -3.54 -6.49
C ALA A 186 -18.36 -2.18 -5.86
N VAL A 187 -17.40 -1.55 -5.17
CA VAL A 187 -17.51 -0.19 -4.62
C VAL A 187 -17.83 0.81 -5.74
N SER A 188 -17.11 0.74 -6.86
CA SER A 188 -17.34 1.63 -8.00
C SER A 188 -18.72 1.44 -8.61
N ALA A 189 -19.22 0.20 -8.71
CA ALA A 189 -20.55 -0.10 -9.22
C ALA A 189 -21.66 0.36 -8.27
N MET A 190 -21.41 0.34 -6.95
CA MET A 190 -22.35 0.84 -5.92
C MET A 190 -22.32 2.37 -5.79
N ALA A 191 -21.31 3.04 -6.33
CA ALA A 191 -21.14 4.48 -6.20
C ALA A 191 -22.06 5.26 -7.16
N GLY A 192 -22.32 6.52 -6.82
CA GLY A 192 -23.06 7.43 -7.69
C GLY A 192 -24.59 7.45 -7.45
N LYS A 193 -25.31 8.16 -8.35
CA LYS A 193 -26.75 8.41 -8.21
C LYS A 193 -27.63 7.24 -8.68
N SER A 194 -27.10 6.35 -9.51
CA SER A 194 -27.76 5.15 -10.02
C SER A 194 -26.83 3.94 -9.90
N PRO A 195 -26.79 3.29 -8.72
CA PRO A 195 -25.94 2.13 -8.50
C PRO A 195 -26.31 0.96 -9.42
N ASP A 196 -25.30 0.30 -9.98
CA ASP A 196 -25.48 -0.97 -10.70
C ASP A 196 -25.30 -2.14 -9.73
N LEU A 197 -26.41 -2.56 -9.14
CA LEU A 197 -26.43 -3.63 -8.14
C LEU A 197 -26.05 -4.99 -8.74
N THR A 198 -26.30 -5.20 -10.05
CA THR A 198 -25.95 -6.44 -10.74
C THR A 198 -24.46 -6.54 -10.92
N ALA A 199 -23.83 -5.51 -11.50
CA ALA A 199 -22.39 -5.45 -11.66
C ALA A 199 -21.66 -5.54 -10.29
N ALA A 200 -22.19 -4.92 -9.24
CA ALA A 200 -21.65 -5.03 -7.89
C ALA A 200 -21.73 -6.46 -7.35
N SER A 201 -22.86 -7.16 -7.56
CA SER A 201 -23.01 -8.56 -7.14
C SER A 201 -22.03 -9.48 -7.87
N GLU A 202 -21.90 -9.34 -9.20
CA GLU A 202 -20.96 -10.12 -10.01
C GLU A 202 -19.51 -9.91 -9.57
N ALA A 203 -19.14 -8.66 -9.26
CA ALA A 203 -17.81 -8.35 -8.76
C ALA A 203 -17.56 -8.98 -7.38
N LEU A 204 -18.54 -8.99 -6.47
CA LEU A 204 -18.41 -9.64 -5.17
C LEU A 204 -18.37 -11.17 -5.27
N ASP A 205 -19.10 -11.78 -6.23
CA ASP A 205 -19.02 -13.20 -6.51
C ASP A 205 -17.61 -13.59 -7.03
N ALA A 206 -17.04 -12.76 -7.91
CA ALA A 206 -15.66 -12.92 -8.37
C ALA A 206 -14.63 -12.74 -7.23
N ALA A 207 -14.90 -11.83 -6.27
CA ALA A 207 -14.08 -11.66 -5.08
C ALA A 207 -14.11 -12.90 -4.17
N ASP A 208 -15.30 -13.50 -3.95
CA ASP A 208 -15.44 -14.75 -3.19
C ASP A 208 -14.66 -15.91 -3.83
N HIS A 209 -14.73 -16.06 -5.16
CA HIS A 209 -13.94 -17.06 -5.88
C HIS A 209 -12.43 -16.84 -5.71
N ALA A 210 -11.97 -15.59 -5.76
CA ALA A 210 -10.57 -15.27 -5.54
C ALA A 210 -10.14 -15.52 -4.08
N ALA A 211 -10.98 -15.20 -3.10
CA ALA A 211 -10.73 -15.41 -1.67
C ALA A 211 -10.70 -16.90 -1.30
N ALA A 212 -11.45 -17.75 -2.00
CA ALA A 212 -11.49 -19.18 -1.74
C ALA A 212 -10.09 -19.83 -1.82
N ALA A 213 -9.20 -19.31 -2.66
CA ALA A 213 -7.81 -19.76 -2.77
C ALA A 213 -6.94 -19.34 -1.56
N LEU A 214 -7.40 -18.39 -0.73
CA LEU A 214 -6.68 -17.83 0.42
C LEU A 214 -7.18 -18.38 1.77
N ARG A 215 -8.20 -19.24 1.77
CA ARG A 215 -8.80 -19.76 3.00
C ARG A 215 -7.78 -20.46 3.89
N GLY A 216 -7.90 -20.19 5.20
CA GLY A 216 -6.98 -20.71 6.20
C GLY A 216 -5.74 -19.85 6.45
N GLN A 217 -5.55 -18.75 5.73
CA GLN A 217 -4.51 -17.76 5.97
C GLN A 217 -5.10 -16.55 6.70
N ALA A 218 -4.32 -15.88 7.54
CA ALA A 218 -4.77 -14.65 8.24
C ALA A 218 -5.23 -13.55 7.26
N ARG A 219 -4.54 -13.43 6.12
CA ARG A 219 -4.92 -12.51 5.03
C ARG A 219 -6.24 -12.88 4.37
N GLY A 220 -6.59 -14.18 4.31
CA GLY A 220 -7.87 -14.63 3.80
C GLY A 220 -9.04 -14.17 4.66
N GLN A 221 -8.90 -14.16 5.99
CA GLN A 221 -9.94 -13.68 6.91
C GLN A 221 -10.26 -12.19 6.71
N ALA A 222 -9.25 -11.35 6.53
CA ALA A 222 -9.42 -9.93 6.23
C ALA A 222 -10.20 -9.70 4.93
N SER A 223 -9.83 -10.42 3.87
CA SER A 223 -10.51 -10.37 2.57
C SER A 223 -11.97 -10.84 2.68
N GLU A 224 -12.25 -11.93 3.41
CA GLU A 224 -13.63 -12.42 3.65
C GLU A 224 -14.46 -11.41 4.44
N ALA A 225 -13.87 -10.76 5.47
CA ALA A 225 -14.55 -9.69 6.22
C ALA A 225 -14.92 -8.52 5.29
N ARG A 226 -13.99 -8.09 4.43
CA ARG A 226 -14.25 -7.00 3.47
C ARG A 226 -15.39 -7.34 2.51
N ILE A 227 -15.41 -8.55 1.97
CA ILE A 227 -16.49 -9.02 1.09
C ILE A 227 -17.82 -9.00 1.83
N ALA A 228 -17.88 -9.52 3.06
CA ALA A 228 -19.10 -9.52 3.87
C ALA A 228 -19.61 -8.11 4.14
N MET A 229 -18.72 -7.15 4.45
CA MET A 229 -19.06 -5.74 4.62
C MET A 229 -19.66 -5.13 3.35
N LEU A 230 -19.06 -5.40 2.19
CA LEU A 230 -19.57 -4.90 0.90
C LEU A 230 -20.88 -5.56 0.48
N ARG A 231 -21.09 -6.85 0.77
CA ARG A 231 -22.38 -7.53 0.57
C ARG A 231 -23.47 -6.96 1.47
N ALA A 232 -23.12 -6.56 2.69
CA ALA A 232 -24.04 -5.84 3.57
C ALA A 232 -24.44 -4.49 2.97
N GLN A 233 -23.45 -3.71 2.48
CA GLN A 233 -23.72 -2.43 1.81
C GLN A 233 -24.59 -2.62 0.55
N LEU A 234 -24.31 -3.62 -0.27
CA LEU A 234 -25.14 -3.97 -1.44
C LEU A 234 -26.58 -4.31 -1.02
N SER A 235 -26.73 -5.11 0.06
CA SER A 235 -28.05 -5.47 0.59
C SER A 235 -28.81 -4.27 1.13
N ARG A 236 -28.12 -3.28 1.70
CA ARG A 236 -28.68 -1.99 2.12
C ARG A 236 -29.23 -1.21 0.93
N LEU A 237 -28.48 -1.11 -0.16
CA LEU A 237 -28.90 -0.45 -1.41
C LEU A 237 -30.06 -1.18 -2.09
N ASP A 238 -30.10 -2.50 -2.00
CA ASP A 238 -31.18 -3.36 -2.52
C ASP A 238 -32.42 -3.40 -1.57
N ASN A 239 -32.38 -2.65 -0.46
CA ASN A 239 -33.44 -2.56 0.54
C ASN A 239 -33.82 -3.91 1.19
N LYS A 240 -32.79 -4.76 1.47
CA LYS A 240 -32.93 -6.10 2.08
C LYS A 240 -32.30 -6.13 3.48
N PRO A 241 -32.92 -5.58 4.52
CA PRO A 241 -32.33 -5.41 5.85
C PRO A 241 -31.93 -6.73 6.53
N GLU A 242 -32.68 -7.81 6.29
CA GLU A 242 -32.35 -9.13 6.83
C GLU A 242 -31.04 -9.68 6.30
N ARG A 243 -30.77 -9.49 5.00
CA ARG A 243 -29.51 -9.90 4.39
C ARG A 243 -28.35 -9.02 4.84
N GLU A 244 -28.58 -7.70 4.92
CA GLU A 244 -27.62 -6.75 5.45
C GLU A 244 -27.16 -7.19 6.85
N ARG A 245 -28.11 -7.45 7.76
CA ARG A 245 -27.84 -7.92 9.12
C ARG A 245 -27.05 -9.24 9.13
N ALA A 246 -27.46 -10.21 8.31
CA ALA A 246 -26.80 -11.51 8.24
C ALA A 246 -25.33 -11.39 7.80
N TYR A 247 -25.05 -10.56 6.80
CA TYR A 247 -23.66 -10.32 6.37
C TYR A 247 -22.84 -9.59 7.43
N LEU A 248 -23.36 -8.55 8.07
CA LEU A 248 -22.65 -7.87 9.16
C LEU A 248 -22.40 -8.80 10.35
N ALA A 249 -23.39 -9.59 10.74
CA ALA A 249 -23.23 -10.56 11.83
C ALA A 249 -22.19 -11.64 11.51
N SER A 250 -22.04 -12.03 10.24
CA SER A 250 -21.04 -13.02 9.83
C SER A 250 -19.60 -12.54 10.08
N VAL A 251 -19.34 -11.22 10.02
CA VAL A 251 -18.01 -10.65 10.31
C VAL A 251 -17.58 -10.95 11.75
N LEU A 252 -18.52 -10.96 12.71
CA LEU A 252 -18.23 -11.27 14.12
C LEU A 252 -17.64 -12.67 14.33
N THR A 253 -17.91 -13.58 13.39
CA THR A 253 -17.42 -14.98 13.46
C THR A 253 -16.24 -15.25 12.54
N ILE A 254 -16.24 -14.67 11.34
CA ILE A 254 -15.21 -14.89 10.32
C ILE A 254 -13.91 -14.15 10.70
N ALA A 255 -14.04 -12.89 11.10
CA ALA A 255 -12.92 -12.03 11.42
C ALA A 255 -13.25 -11.11 12.62
N PRO A 256 -13.25 -11.66 13.85
CA PRO A 256 -13.68 -10.97 15.05
C PRO A 256 -12.98 -9.62 15.28
N GLU A 257 -11.73 -9.52 14.87
CA GLU A 257 -10.92 -8.29 15.01
C GLU A 257 -11.45 -7.12 14.17
N TYR A 258 -12.17 -7.40 13.06
CA TYR A 258 -12.79 -6.38 12.21
C TYR A 258 -14.18 -5.94 12.70
N ALA A 259 -14.70 -6.52 13.76
CA ALA A 259 -16.03 -6.24 14.30
C ALA A 259 -16.23 -4.77 14.67
N SER A 260 -15.17 -4.08 15.10
CA SER A 260 -15.23 -2.64 15.42
C SER A 260 -15.61 -1.78 14.21
N LEU A 261 -15.23 -2.20 13.00
CA LEU A 261 -15.53 -1.46 11.77
C LEU A 261 -17.00 -1.54 11.37
N ILE A 262 -17.71 -2.60 11.82
CA ILE A 262 -19.13 -2.83 11.44
C ILE A 262 -20.11 -2.57 12.58
N ALA A 263 -19.62 -2.29 13.78
CA ALA A 263 -20.47 -2.20 14.98
C ALA A 263 -21.58 -1.17 14.86
N GLY A 264 -21.27 0.02 14.32
CA GLY A 264 -22.24 1.08 14.09
C GLY A 264 -23.33 0.68 13.08
N ASP A 265 -22.91 0.10 11.95
CA ASP A 265 -23.84 -0.36 10.90
C ASP A 265 -24.73 -1.50 11.38
N LEU A 266 -24.18 -2.43 12.17
CA LEU A 266 -24.93 -3.54 12.74
C LEU A 266 -26.01 -3.05 13.72
N LEU A 267 -25.68 -2.09 14.60
CA LEU A 267 -26.65 -1.47 15.50
C LEU A 267 -27.75 -0.75 14.74
N GLU A 268 -27.40 -0.06 13.67
CA GLU A 268 -28.39 0.63 12.82
C GLU A 268 -29.34 -0.36 12.15
N CYS A 269 -28.86 -1.53 11.72
CA CYS A 269 -29.70 -2.60 11.21
C CYS A 269 -30.70 -3.09 12.28
N TYR A 270 -30.23 -3.34 13.49
CA TYR A 270 -31.09 -3.74 14.61
C TYR A 270 -32.11 -2.65 14.97
N ARG A 271 -31.72 -1.37 14.90
CA ARG A 271 -32.59 -0.23 15.16
C ARG A 271 -33.72 -0.15 14.14
N ARG A 272 -33.44 -0.34 12.85
CA ARG A 272 -34.45 -0.35 11.77
C ARG A 272 -35.46 -1.48 11.91
N VAL A 273 -35.09 -2.58 12.53
CA VAL A 273 -36.01 -3.73 12.79
C VAL A 273 -36.67 -3.64 14.17
N GLY A 274 -36.37 -2.63 14.98
CA GLY A 274 -36.94 -2.47 16.33
C GLY A 274 -36.33 -3.39 17.39
N GLN A 275 -35.18 -4.01 17.13
CA GLN A 275 -34.48 -4.98 18.00
C GLN A 275 -33.19 -4.39 18.62
N GLN A 276 -33.22 -3.13 19.00
CA GLN A 276 -32.03 -2.39 19.47
C GLN A 276 -31.34 -3.04 20.68
N ALA A 277 -32.15 -3.55 21.64
CA ALA A 277 -31.59 -4.20 22.83
C ALA A 277 -30.85 -5.50 22.50
N GLU A 278 -31.35 -6.28 21.54
CA GLU A 278 -30.65 -7.50 21.06
C GLU A 278 -29.31 -7.15 20.38
N GLY A 279 -29.29 -6.12 19.53
CA GLY A 279 -28.08 -5.66 18.87
C GLY A 279 -27.01 -5.22 19.86
N LEU A 280 -27.40 -4.50 20.93
CA LEU A 280 -26.50 -4.08 21.98
C LEU A 280 -25.90 -5.29 22.75
N GLU A 281 -26.71 -6.28 23.10
CA GLU A 281 -26.23 -7.48 23.80
C GLU A 281 -25.28 -8.31 22.93
N VAL A 282 -25.53 -8.42 21.62
CA VAL A 282 -24.63 -9.07 20.66
C VAL A 282 -23.26 -8.39 20.65
N LEU A 283 -23.20 -7.06 20.54
CA LEU A 283 -21.94 -6.31 20.55
C LEU A 283 -21.24 -6.37 21.90
N ARG A 284 -21.99 -6.30 23.00
CA ARG A 284 -21.44 -6.43 24.36
C ARG A 284 -20.82 -7.80 24.58
N ALA A 285 -21.49 -8.88 24.19
CA ALA A 285 -20.97 -10.24 24.28
C ALA A 285 -19.72 -10.43 23.40
N HIS A 286 -19.69 -9.78 22.22
CA HIS A 286 -18.52 -9.79 21.37
C HIS A 286 -17.34 -9.03 22.00
N TYR A 287 -17.57 -7.83 22.57
CA TYR A 287 -16.56 -7.03 23.24
C TYR A 287 -15.86 -7.80 24.40
N LEU A 288 -16.63 -8.56 25.18
CA LEU A 288 -16.07 -9.35 26.27
C LEU A 288 -15.09 -10.44 25.82
N ARG A 289 -15.18 -10.89 24.55
CA ARG A 289 -14.27 -11.89 23.96
C ARG A 289 -13.13 -11.24 23.17
N TYR A 290 -13.44 -10.15 22.48
CA TYR A 290 -12.53 -9.44 21.58
C TYR A 290 -12.57 -7.94 21.89
N PRO A 291 -11.94 -7.50 22.97
CA PRO A 291 -11.96 -6.10 23.38
C PRO A 291 -11.23 -5.24 22.36
N SER A 292 -11.84 -4.12 21.99
CA SER A 292 -11.23 -3.07 21.18
C SER A 292 -11.78 -1.70 21.59
N LEU A 293 -10.98 -0.64 21.44
CA LEU A 293 -11.36 0.72 21.82
C LEU A 293 -12.54 1.26 21.02
N ASP A 294 -12.59 0.97 19.74
CA ASP A 294 -13.71 1.42 18.90
C ASP A 294 -15.01 0.69 19.26
N MET A 295 -14.94 -0.62 19.55
CA MET A 295 -16.10 -1.37 20.05
C MET A 295 -16.54 -0.90 21.43
N PHE A 296 -15.59 -0.65 22.36
CA PHE A 296 -15.89 -0.06 23.68
C PHE A 296 -16.70 1.22 23.54
N ASN A 297 -16.26 2.14 22.66
CA ASN A 297 -16.93 3.42 22.45
C ASN A 297 -18.38 3.24 21.92
N VAL A 298 -18.58 2.34 20.95
CA VAL A 298 -19.90 2.05 20.39
C VAL A 298 -20.84 1.47 21.48
N VAL A 299 -20.39 0.45 22.21
CA VAL A 299 -21.16 -0.19 23.27
C VAL A 299 -21.48 0.79 24.41
N PHE A 300 -20.48 1.60 24.83
CA PHE A 300 -20.69 2.60 25.86
C PHE A 300 -21.76 3.64 25.48
N ARG A 301 -21.66 4.22 24.27
CA ARG A 301 -22.61 5.22 23.78
C ARG A 301 -24.02 4.64 23.67
N GLU A 302 -24.15 3.43 23.16
CA GLU A 302 -25.44 2.78 23.02
C GLU A 302 -26.06 2.40 24.38
N LEU A 303 -25.27 1.88 25.34
CA LEU A 303 -25.72 1.66 26.73
C LEU A 303 -26.20 2.97 27.37
N ARG A 304 -25.47 4.05 27.13
CA ARG A 304 -25.83 5.38 27.66
C ARG A 304 -27.16 5.87 27.10
N ALA A 305 -27.39 5.64 25.80
CA ALA A 305 -28.63 6.05 25.13
C ALA A 305 -29.85 5.19 25.54
N GLN A 306 -29.67 3.87 25.62
CA GLN A 306 -30.80 2.94 25.88
C GLN A 306 -31.10 2.75 27.37
N GLN A 307 -30.09 2.63 28.22
CA GLN A 307 -30.22 2.23 29.62
C GLN A 307 -29.83 3.34 30.61
N GLY A 308 -29.26 4.42 30.12
CA GLY A 308 -28.90 5.57 30.93
C GLY A 308 -27.50 5.50 31.55
N TYR A 309 -27.22 6.45 32.44
CA TYR A 309 -25.90 6.69 33.03
C TYR A 309 -25.34 5.48 33.84
N LYS A 310 -26.10 4.94 34.77
CA LYS A 310 -25.61 3.93 35.72
C LYS A 310 -25.08 2.66 35.05
N PRO A 311 -25.82 2.00 34.11
CA PRO A 311 -25.33 0.81 33.41
C PRO A 311 -24.14 1.09 32.51
N ALA A 312 -24.14 2.23 31.80
CA ALA A 312 -23.04 2.62 30.93
C ALA A 312 -21.72 2.81 31.70
N TRP A 313 -21.77 3.50 32.84
CA TRP A 313 -20.60 3.69 33.70
C TRP A 313 -20.17 2.42 34.45
N ALA A 314 -21.08 1.52 34.77
CA ALA A 314 -20.71 0.21 35.30
C ALA A 314 -19.90 -0.59 34.30
N PHE A 315 -20.36 -0.63 33.03
CA PHE A 315 -19.63 -1.23 31.91
C PHE A 315 -18.26 -0.57 31.68
N ALA A 316 -18.23 0.77 31.63
CA ALA A 316 -16.98 1.51 31.38
C ALA A 316 -15.92 1.26 32.46
N ARG A 317 -16.32 1.25 33.73
CA ARG A 317 -15.40 0.96 34.84
C ARG A 317 -14.84 -0.46 34.78
N GLU A 318 -15.65 -1.44 34.46
CA GLU A 318 -15.23 -2.83 34.28
C GLU A 318 -14.25 -2.96 33.12
N ALA A 319 -14.64 -2.40 31.96
CA ALA A 319 -13.84 -2.40 30.73
C ALA A 319 -12.47 -1.73 30.91
N LEU A 320 -12.41 -0.52 31.50
CA LEU A 320 -11.16 0.20 31.73
C LEU A 320 -10.30 -0.41 32.86
N ARG A 321 -10.88 -1.18 33.78
CA ARG A 321 -10.08 -1.97 34.74
C ARG A 321 -9.42 -3.17 34.08
N ALA A 322 -10.12 -3.83 33.16
CA ALA A 322 -9.58 -4.96 32.42
C ALA A 322 -8.55 -4.51 31.36
N HIS A 323 -8.82 -3.40 30.68
CA HIS A 323 -8.01 -2.85 29.61
C HIS A 323 -7.83 -1.33 29.80
N PRO A 324 -6.85 -0.91 30.62
CA PRO A 324 -6.58 0.51 30.87
C PRO A 324 -6.21 1.26 29.58
N SER A 325 -6.90 2.36 29.30
CA SER A 325 -6.72 3.13 28.08
C SER A 325 -6.99 4.62 28.32
N LEU A 326 -6.06 5.48 27.93
CA LEU A 326 -6.24 6.94 27.96
C LEU A 326 -7.22 7.39 26.88
N LEU A 327 -7.15 6.76 25.71
CA LEU A 327 -8.09 7.04 24.61
C LEU A 327 -9.52 6.59 24.97
N GLY A 328 -9.65 5.45 25.65
CA GLY A 328 -10.93 4.99 26.19
C GLY A 328 -11.52 6.00 27.18
N LEU A 329 -10.71 6.59 28.04
CA LEU A 329 -11.12 7.65 28.96
C LEU A 329 -11.50 8.94 28.23
N ASP A 330 -10.74 9.37 27.22
CA ASP A 330 -11.07 10.55 26.38
C ASP A 330 -12.44 10.40 25.70
N ARG A 331 -12.70 9.22 25.11
CA ARG A 331 -13.97 8.89 24.45
C ARG A 331 -15.16 8.87 25.40
N LEU A 332 -14.91 8.39 26.62
CA LEU A 332 -15.92 8.37 27.69
C LEU A 332 -16.27 9.79 28.13
N LEU A 333 -15.27 10.66 28.37
CA LEU A 333 -15.47 12.04 28.72
C LEU A 333 -16.17 12.83 27.59
N GLU A 334 -15.85 12.54 26.33
CA GLU A 334 -16.55 13.10 25.16
C GLU A 334 -18.05 12.79 25.17
N ALA A 335 -18.39 11.52 25.42
CA ALA A 335 -19.80 11.11 25.44
C ALA A 335 -20.57 11.70 26.63
N GLU A 336 -19.91 11.88 27.77
CA GLU A 336 -20.53 12.51 28.96
C GLU A 336 -20.71 14.03 28.76
N LEU A 337 -19.74 14.70 28.14
CA LEU A 337 -19.91 16.13 27.79
C LEU A 337 -21.07 16.35 26.84
N ALA A 338 -21.16 15.55 25.77
CA ALA A 338 -22.28 15.63 24.84
C ALA A 338 -23.63 15.43 25.55
N ALA A 339 -23.72 14.43 26.43
CA ALA A 339 -24.95 14.20 27.22
C ALA A 339 -25.25 15.32 28.22
N TYR A 340 -24.22 15.98 28.76
CA TYR A 340 -24.40 17.15 29.64
C TYR A 340 -24.91 18.36 28.86
N GLU A 341 -24.38 18.63 27.66
CA GLU A 341 -24.83 19.71 26.79
C GLU A 341 -26.26 19.52 26.32
N ASP A 342 -26.69 18.30 25.99
CA ASP A 342 -28.05 17.97 25.60
C ASP A 342 -29.06 18.20 26.76
N GLN A 343 -28.64 17.95 28.01
CA GLN A 343 -29.49 18.17 29.19
C GLN A 343 -29.52 19.62 29.65
N ASN A 344 -28.52 20.42 29.31
CA ASN A 344 -28.36 21.83 29.65
C ASN A 344 -28.18 22.69 28.39
N PRO A 345 -29.16 22.79 27.51
CA PRO A 345 -29.03 23.63 26.31
C PRO A 345 -28.75 25.07 26.75
N ILE A 346 -27.77 25.70 26.13
CA ILE A 346 -27.45 27.12 26.33
C ILE A 346 -28.68 27.92 25.86
N VAL A 347 -29.57 28.25 26.79
CA VAL A 347 -30.65 29.23 26.52
C VAL A 347 -29.97 30.60 26.55
N ASP A 348 -30.09 31.32 25.45
CA ASP A 348 -29.55 32.65 25.27
C ASP A 348 -29.82 33.53 26.49
N ALA A 349 -28.83 34.35 26.85
CA ALA A 349 -28.65 35.10 28.09
C ALA A 349 -29.68 36.24 28.35
N ALA A 350 -30.96 35.98 28.08
CA ALA A 350 -32.01 36.98 28.37
C ALA A 350 -32.70 36.81 29.75
N ASP A 351 -32.54 35.64 30.43
CA ASP A 351 -33.21 35.36 31.72
C ASP A 351 -32.22 35.04 32.86
N GLY A 352 -31.27 35.94 33.08
CA GLY A 352 -30.17 35.76 34.05
C GLY A 352 -30.54 35.84 35.54
N ALA A 353 -31.77 36.13 35.94
CA ALA A 353 -32.08 36.47 37.33
C ALA A 353 -32.61 35.30 38.18
N ASN A 354 -33.08 34.19 37.59
CA ASN A 354 -33.70 33.08 38.33
C ASN A 354 -32.83 31.82 38.56
N ARG A 355 -31.58 31.79 38.06
CA ARG A 355 -30.69 30.63 38.12
C ARG A 355 -29.82 30.54 39.37
N VAL A 356 -29.63 31.61 40.11
CA VAL A 356 -28.75 31.60 41.28
C VAL A 356 -29.35 30.83 42.48
N ALA A 357 -30.64 30.67 42.53
CA ALA A 357 -31.31 29.96 43.59
C ALA A 357 -31.41 28.43 43.41
N GLN A 358 -31.36 27.89 42.18
CA GLN A 358 -31.43 26.45 41.92
C GLN A 358 -30.05 25.75 41.81
N ALA A 359 -28.98 26.54 41.60
CA ALA A 359 -27.60 26.04 41.48
C ALA A 359 -27.00 25.51 42.83
N ASN A 360 -27.56 25.88 43.95
CA ASN A 360 -26.96 25.54 45.28
C ASN A 360 -27.39 24.19 45.85
N THR A 361 -28.29 23.44 45.24
CA THR A 361 -28.76 22.13 45.76
C THR A 361 -28.32 20.90 44.97
N ALA A 362 -27.70 21.08 43.77
CA ALA A 362 -27.16 19.98 42.94
C ALA A 362 -25.61 19.88 42.97
N ALA A 363 -24.96 20.62 43.86
CA ALA A 363 -23.49 20.84 43.84
C ALA A 363 -22.65 19.76 44.54
N ALA A 364 -23.23 18.61 44.91
CA ALA A 364 -22.47 17.66 45.72
C ALA A 364 -21.90 16.42 44.98
N ASP A 365 -22.28 16.10 43.73
CA ASP A 365 -21.94 14.79 43.20
C ASP A 365 -21.40 14.68 41.77
N ILE A 366 -21.29 15.74 40.99
CA ILE A 366 -20.75 15.63 39.65
C ILE A 366 -19.89 16.86 39.33
N ALA A 367 -18.66 16.61 38.86
CA ALA A 367 -17.79 17.65 38.29
C ALA A 367 -18.59 18.51 37.32
N SER A 368 -18.46 19.84 37.38
CA SER A 368 -19.18 20.75 36.49
C SER A 368 -18.81 20.45 35.03
N GLY A 369 -19.66 20.77 34.06
CA GLY A 369 -19.33 20.60 32.66
C GLY A 369 -18.02 21.28 32.26
N ALA A 370 -17.64 22.37 32.93
CA ALA A 370 -16.36 23.05 32.75
C ALA A 370 -15.17 22.20 33.23
N ASP A 371 -15.32 21.48 34.36
CA ASP A 371 -14.26 20.60 34.90
C ASP A 371 -14.07 19.38 34.00
N LEU A 372 -15.17 18.78 33.51
CA LEU A 372 -15.12 17.67 32.54
C LEU A 372 -14.46 18.10 31.22
N SER A 373 -14.77 19.31 30.73
CA SER A 373 -14.17 19.89 29.54
C SER A 373 -12.66 20.12 29.71
N LEU A 374 -12.25 20.63 30.88
CA LEU A 374 -10.84 20.82 31.21
C LEU A 374 -10.10 19.48 31.25
N LEU A 375 -10.62 18.49 31.97
CA LEU A 375 -10.03 17.14 32.05
C LEU A 375 -9.90 16.51 30.67
N ARG A 376 -10.96 16.59 29.85
CA ARG A 376 -10.93 16.10 28.48
C ARG A 376 -9.86 16.80 27.64
N SER A 377 -9.76 18.13 27.72
CA SER A 377 -8.78 18.89 26.94
C SER A 377 -7.33 18.49 27.24
N LEU A 378 -7.03 18.21 28.51
CA LEU A 378 -5.72 17.74 28.96
C LEU A 378 -5.42 16.34 28.45
N ILE A 379 -6.36 15.42 28.55
CA ILE A 379 -6.23 14.04 28.08
C ILE A 379 -6.15 14.02 26.55
N HIS A 380 -7.04 14.72 25.88
CA HIS A 380 -7.13 14.76 24.42
C HIS A 380 -5.83 15.20 23.75
N LYS A 381 -5.12 16.16 24.34
CA LYS A 381 -3.81 16.60 23.82
C LYS A 381 -2.79 15.45 23.77
N HIS A 382 -2.86 14.51 24.69
CA HIS A 382 -1.97 13.35 24.74
C HIS A 382 -2.47 12.15 23.96
N THR A 383 -3.78 12.07 23.67
CA THR A 383 -4.40 10.94 22.96
C THR A 383 -4.52 11.14 21.45
N GLN A 384 -4.33 12.35 20.92
CA GLN A 384 -4.49 12.66 19.49
C GLN A 384 -3.71 11.73 18.55
N ARG A 385 -2.49 11.33 18.92
CA ARG A 385 -1.69 10.41 18.15
C ARG A 385 -2.11 8.95 18.38
N LEU A 386 -2.56 8.63 19.59
CA LEU A 386 -2.99 7.28 19.97
C LEU A 386 -4.28 6.87 19.23
N ASP A 387 -5.09 7.85 18.83
CA ASP A 387 -6.34 7.67 18.07
C ASP A 387 -6.09 7.53 16.55
N ARG A 388 -5.05 6.79 16.17
CA ARG A 388 -4.72 6.53 14.77
C ARG A 388 -4.53 5.05 14.53
N TYR A 389 -4.75 4.66 13.29
CA TYR A 389 -4.30 3.38 12.75
C TYR A 389 -2.92 3.57 12.12
N ALA A 390 -2.12 2.53 12.05
CA ALA A 390 -0.80 2.57 11.41
C ALA A 390 -0.61 1.44 10.40
N CYS A 391 0.03 1.77 9.30
CA CYS A 391 0.44 0.79 8.31
C CYS A 391 1.67 0.01 8.81
N ARG A 392 1.61 -1.32 8.84
CA ARG A 392 2.73 -2.19 9.26
C ARG A 392 3.93 -2.19 8.31
N VAL A 393 3.74 -1.72 7.06
CA VAL A 393 4.79 -1.71 6.03
C VAL A 393 5.57 -0.40 6.02
N CYS A 394 4.88 0.75 5.98
CA CYS A 394 5.54 2.06 5.85
C CYS A 394 5.40 2.97 7.07
N GLY A 395 4.64 2.57 8.10
CA GLY A 395 4.40 3.37 9.29
C GLY A 395 3.47 4.56 9.09
N PHE A 396 2.79 4.68 7.94
CA PHE A 396 1.86 5.78 7.70
C PHE A 396 0.69 5.72 8.70
N GLU A 397 0.50 6.80 9.47
CA GLU A 397 -0.53 6.93 10.49
C GLU A 397 -1.76 7.66 9.93
N ALA A 398 -2.97 7.10 10.16
CA ALA A 398 -4.23 7.68 9.69
C ALA A 398 -5.34 7.60 10.75
N ARG A 399 -6.30 8.53 10.72
CA ARG A 399 -7.49 8.52 11.58
C ARG A 399 -8.54 7.51 11.13
N HIS A 400 -8.56 7.21 9.84
CA HIS A 400 -9.48 6.26 9.23
C HIS A 400 -8.76 4.96 8.89
N PHE A 401 -9.48 3.85 8.96
CA PHE A 401 -9.00 2.56 8.50
C PHE A 401 -8.98 2.53 6.97
N TYR A 402 -7.91 1.97 6.39
CA TYR A 402 -7.76 1.81 4.96
C TYR A 402 -7.44 0.35 4.61
N TRP A 403 -8.14 -0.20 3.63
CA TRP A 403 -7.81 -1.51 3.06
C TRP A 403 -6.54 -1.47 2.22
N GLN A 404 -6.33 -0.37 1.50
CA GLN A 404 -5.09 -0.06 0.78
C GLN A 404 -4.41 1.13 1.45
N CYS A 405 -3.14 1.00 1.80
CA CYS A 405 -2.41 2.10 2.43
C CYS A 405 -2.17 3.25 1.44
N PRO A 406 -2.59 4.49 1.74
CA PRO A 406 -2.35 5.62 0.84
C PRO A 406 -0.88 6.04 0.74
N GLY A 407 -0.02 5.58 1.68
CA GLY A 407 1.41 5.93 1.67
C GLY A 407 2.28 4.97 0.84
N CYS A 408 1.97 3.66 0.84
CA CYS A 408 2.78 2.66 0.15
C CYS A 408 2.00 1.74 -0.80
N ASN A 409 0.70 1.99 -0.98
CA ASN A 409 -0.23 1.24 -1.81
C ASN A 409 -0.34 -0.27 -1.47
N SER A 410 0.18 -0.70 -0.30
CA SER A 410 0.08 -2.08 0.14
C SER A 410 -1.31 -2.38 0.71
N TRP A 411 -1.83 -3.58 0.42
CA TRP A 411 -3.13 -4.05 0.86
C TRP A 411 -3.04 -4.78 2.20
N GLU A 412 -4.12 -4.71 3.02
CA GLU A 412 -4.26 -5.40 4.32
C GLU A 412 -3.11 -5.12 5.29
N THR A 413 -2.60 -3.89 5.28
CA THR A 413 -1.45 -3.49 6.10
C THR A 413 -1.83 -2.68 7.33
N TYR A 414 -3.10 -2.28 7.45
CA TYR A 414 -3.66 -1.71 8.65
C TYR A 414 -4.28 -2.81 9.52
N GLU A 415 -3.97 -2.81 10.81
CA GLU A 415 -4.76 -3.56 11.78
C GLU A 415 -6.00 -2.76 12.16
N PRO A 416 -7.15 -3.40 12.40
CA PRO A 416 -8.36 -2.71 12.84
C PRO A 416 -8.29 -2.36 14.34
N ARG A 417 -7.12 -1.90 14.81
CA ARG A 417 -6.79 -1.49 16.17
C ARG A 417 -6.10 -0.14 16.17
N ARG A 418 -6.36 0.65 17.20
CA ARG A 418 -5.70 1.94 17.40
C ARG A 418 -4.27 1.76 17.89
N LEU A 419 -3.41 2.79 17.68
CA LEU A 419 -2.00 2.75 18.10
C LEU A 419 -1.82 2.47 19.60
N GLU A 420 -2.77 2.88 20.45
CA GLU A 420 -2.73 2.58 21.87
C GLU A 420 -2.85 1.08 22.15
N GLU A 421 -3.66 0.37 21.37
CA GLU A 421 -3.90 -1.08 21.53
C GLU A 421 -2.76 -1.95 20.97
N MET A 422 -1.86 -1.34 20.22
CA MET A 422 -0.72 -2.02 19.60
C MET A 422 0.55 -1.98 20.47
N LYS A 423 0.50 -1.24 21.60
CA LYS A 423 1.58 -1.13 22.58
C LYS A 423 1.40 -2.14 23.70
#